data_d17001f41b762a0eb503146e0bde7cc6
#
_entry.id   d17001f41b762a0eb503146e0bde7cc6
#
_cell.length_a   1.000
_cell.length_b   1.000
_cell.length_c   1.000
_cell.angle_alpha   90.00
_cell.angle_beta   90.00
_cell.angle_gamma   90.00
#
_symmetry.space_group_name_H-M   'P 1'
#
loop_
_entity.id
_entity.type
_entity.pdbx_description
1 polymer ?
#
loop_
_entity_poly.entity_id
_entity_poly.type
_entity_poly.pdbx_seq_one_letter_code
_entity_poly.pdbx_strand_id
1 'polypeptide(L)'
;MSEIHFNRYLLILLSILPLSFLIGPSISLINVLVFDIFIILFFFIKKDWSWTNKITIKIFLLLYLYLIFNSFISIDPMMSFLRNFGFIRLIIFFVGINYFFYKYKYPNKIFTFWSFIILLIVIDIFIEIIFGSNILGYGSNEARVASFFDDELIVGGFVLSFFFITVGFYLNKHNHFDNFTKVIILFFLILFFMSIIFTGERSNSIKAIIGLVIIIYSYFRLNFKSLSIIVIIFFTITFIINNNNYIKNRFVTSIIHSGKTFSSSFHHGVPHDNPSGNLYAKLYRSGYEVFKNYPYFGVGNKNYRVEACTNKFYQRGIHIMINDYVCMSHPHQIYFELLAEHGILGTLFILAVFSFLLLRGFKVNIEEKNFIGIGCFCYLFTMFTPLIPSGSFFTDYNISLFFINLSIMYASSKKLNIFNK
;
A
#
# COMPACT_ATOMS: atom_id res chain seq x y z
N MET A 1 -3.64 -20.01 29.27
CA MET A 1 -3.59 -20.57 27.90
C MET A 1 -2.19 -21.09 27.66
N SER A 2 -2.02 -22.36 27.21
CA SER A 2 -0.69 -22.87 26.91
C SER A 2 -0.09 -22.12 25.71
N GLU A 3 1.22 -21.96 25.65
CA GLU A 3 1.92 -21.27 24.56
C GLU A 3 1.60 -21.90 23.19
N ILE A 4 1.32 -23.20 23.16
CA ILE A 4 0.93 -23.92 21.95
C ILE A 4 -0.42 -23.44 21.43
N HIS A 5 -1.42 -23.28 22.28
CA HIS A 5 -2.74 -22.79 21.87
C HIS A 5 -2.69 -21.34 21.43
N PHE A 6 -1.96 -20.49 22.15
CA PHE A 6 -1.74 -19.10 21.79
C PHE A 6 -1.18 -18.95 20.37
N ASN A 7 -0.13 -19.69 20.09
CA ASN A 7 0.53 -19.67 18.79
C ASN A 7 -0.37 -20.18 17.65
N ARG A 8 -1.27 -21.13 17.94
CA ARG A 8 -2.24 -21.64 16.97
C ARG A 8 -3.28 -20.56 16.60
N TYR A 9 -3.75 -19.77 17.56
CA TYR A 9 -4.66 -18.67 17.29
C TYR A 9 -3.99 -17.57 16.45
N LEU A 10 -2.75 -17.19 16.77
CA LEU A 10 -2.00 -16.25 15.95
C LEU A 10 -1.81 -16.75 14.51
N LEU A 11 -1.51 -18.04 14.33
CA LEU A 11 -1.39 -18.64 13.00
C LEU A 11 -2.69 -18.51 12.21
N ILE A 12 -3.84 -18.80 12.82
CA ILE A 12 -5.15 -18.69 12.16
C ILE A 12 -5.43 -17.23 11.75
N LEU A 13 -5.29 -16.28 12.69
CA LEU A 13 -5.55 -14.86 12.44
C LEU A 13 -4.67 -14.30 11.31
N LEU A 14 -3.38 -14.66 11.30
CA LEU A 14 -2.48 -14.26 10.22
C LEU A 14 -2.81 -14.96 8.90
N SER A 15 -3.21 -16.24 8.93
CA SER A 15 -3.55 -16.98 7.71
C SER A 15 -4.75 -16.37 6.99
N ILE A 16 -5.80 -15.97 7.73
CA ILE A 16 -7.03 -15.40 7.16
C ILE A 16 -6.92 -13.90 6.86
N LEU A 17 -5.77 -13.28 7.12
CA LEU A 17 -5.61 -11.83 6.99
C LEU A 17 -5.98 -11.30 5.58
N PRO A 18 -5.48 -11.86 4.44
CA PRO A 18 -5.90 -11.39 3.13
C PRO A 18 -7.40 -11.52 2.89
N LEU A 19 -8.00 -12.61 3.38
CA LEU A 19 -9.45 -12.82 3.27
C LEU A 19 -10.24 -11.77 4.05
N SER A 20 -9.75 -11.37 5.24
CA SER A 20 -10.39 -10.33 6.03
C SER A 20 -10.39 -8.96 5.32
N PHE A 21 -9.33 -8.64 4.56
CA PHE A 21 -9.27 -7.44 3.74
C PHE A 21 -10.19 -7.50 2.52
N LEU A 22 -10.37 -8.69 1.96
CA LEU A 22 -11.29 -8.92 0.84
C LEU A 22 -12.75 -8.72 1.25
N ILE A 23 -13.13 -9.19 2.44
CA ILE A 23 -14.51 -9.06 2.96
C ILE A 23 -14.84 -7.59 3.26
N GLY A 24 -13.85 -6.81 3.73
CA GLY A 24 -14.04 -5.38 3.92
C GLY A 24 -13.20 -4.75 5.04
N PRO A 25 -13.15 -3.41 5.08
CA PRO A 25 -12.31 -2.66 6.03
C PRO A 25 -12.63 -2.96 7.50
N SER A 26 -13.91 -3.14 7.85
CA SER A 26 -14.32 -3.44 9.23
C SER A 26 -13.85 -4.81 9.69
N ILE A 27 -13.94 -5.83 8.84
CA ILE A 27 -13.52 -7.19 9.17
C ILE A 27 -11.99 -7.27 9.29
N SER A 28 -11.25 -6.60 8.40
CA SER A 28 -9.79 -6.53 8.52
C SER A 28 -9.35 -5.79 9.78
N LEU A 29 -10.05 -4.72 10.17
CA LEU A 29 -9.78 -4.01 11.42
C LEU A 29 -10.03 -4.92 12.65
N ILE A 30 -11.15 -5.64 12.67
CA ILE A 30 -11.45 -6.60 13.76
C ILE A 30 -10.37 -7.68 13.84
N ASN A 31 -9.95 -8.26 12.71
CA ASN A 31 -8.89 -9.27 12.68
C ASN A 31 -7.59 -8.74 13.29
N VAL A 32 -7.15 -7.53 12.91
CA VAL A 32 -5.95 -6.89 13.47
C VAL A 32 -6.13 -6.62 14.96
N LEU A 33 -7.27 -6.07 15.41
CA LEU A 33 -7.52 -5.79 16.83
C LEU A 33 -7.53 -7.05 17.68
N VAL A 34 -8.16 -8.14 17.21
CA VAL A 34 -8.15 -9.42 17.92
C VAL A 34 -6.73 -9.97 18.02
N PHE A 35 -5.96 -9.92 16.94
CA PHE A 35 -4.54 -10.28 16.94
C PHE A 35 -3.75 -9.48 17.98
N ASP A 36 -3.94 -8.15 18.01
CA ASP A 36 -3.25 -7.24 18.93
C ASP A 36 -3.61 -7.51 20.40
N ILE A 37 -4.90 -7.76 20.70
CA ILE A 37 -5.35 -8.12 22.04
C ILE A 37 -4.64 -9.41 22.51
N PHE A 38 -4.56 -10.44 21.65
CA PHE A 38 -3.83 -11.65 21.98
C PHE A 38 -2.34 -11.37 22.27
N ILE A 39 -1.69 -10.53 21.48
CA ILE A 39 -0.29 -10.16 21.67
C ILE A 39 -0.07 -9.39 22.98
N ILE A 40 -0.92 -8.41 23.28
CA ILE A 40 -0.84 -7.64 24.53
C ILE A 40 -1.02 -8.58 25.74
N LEU A 41 -2.07 -9.39 25.75
CA LEU A 41 -2.32 -10.35 26.84
C LEU A 41 -1.15 -11.31 27.05
N PHE A 42 -0.54 -11.78 25.95
CA PHE A 42 0.62 -12.66 26.04
C PHE A 42 1.80 -11.97 26.73
N PHE A 43 2.17 -10.74 26.32
CA PHE A 43 3.29 -10.02 26.94
C PHE A 43 3.01 -9.59 28.37
N PHE A 44 1.74 -9.31 28.72
CA PHE A 44 1.32 -9.08 30.10
C PHE A 44 1.57 -10.31 30.98
N ILE A 45 1.14 -11.49 30.49
CA ILE A 45 1.32 -12.75 31.23
C ILE A 45 2.81 -13.13 31.36
N LYS A 46 3.60 -12.94 30.27
CA LYS A 46 5.04 -13.25 30.27
C LYS A 46 5.89 -12.22 30.99
N LYS A 47 5.35 -11.01 31.23
CA LYS A 47 6.08 -9.84 31.81
C LYS A 47 7.34 -9.47 31.02
N ASP A 48 7.37 -9.77 29.70
CA ASP A 48 8.49 -9.47 28.82
C ASP A 48 8.20 -8.24 27.97
N TRP A 49 8.78 -7.12 28.34
CA TRP A 49 8.68 -5.84 27.64
C TRP A 49 10.02 -5.42 27.01
N SER A 50 10.97 -6.35 26.87
CA SER A 50 12.32 -6.07 26.34
C SER A 50 12.31 -5.49 24.92
N TRP A 51 11.30 -5.84 24.13
CA TRP A 51 11.11 -5.31 22.77
C TRP A 51 10.90 -3.80 22.72
N THR A 52 10.39 -3.15 23.78
CA THR A 52 10.20 -1.69 23.85
C THR A 52 11.52 -0.92 23.76
N ASN A 53 12.63 -1.52 24.15
CA ASN A 53 13.96 -0.91 24.09
C ASN A 53 14.58 -0.90 22.69
N LYS A 54 14.01 -1.64 21.73
CA LYS A 54 14.54 -1.70 20.37
C LYS A 54 14.34 -0.38 19.63
N ILE A 55 15.37 0.06 18.90
CA ILE A 55 15.37 1.36 18.19
C ILE A 55 14.20 1.51 17.24
N THR A 56 13.81 0.45 16.54
CA THR A 56 12.65 0.46 15.63
C THR A 56 11.35 0.82 16.35
N ILE A 57 11.15 0.28 17.56
CA ILE A 57 9.96 0.58 18.36
C ILE A 57 10.01 2.02 18.90
N LYS A 58 11.19 2.48 19.33
CA LYS A 58 11.35 3.89 19.76
C LYS A 58 11.01 4.88 18.64
N ILE A 59 11.41 4.57 17.41
CA ILE A 59 11.07 5.38 16.23
C ILE A 59 9.57 5.38 15.98
N PHE A 60 8.89 4.22 16.06
CA PHE A 60 7.43 4.16 15.93
C PHE A 60 6.71 4.91 17.05
N LEU A 61 7.20 4.83 18.29
CA LEU A 61 6.62 5.59 19.40
C LEU A 61 6.82 7.10 19.20
N LEU A 62 7.95 7.53 18.67
CA LEU A 62 8.19 8.93 18.33
C LEU A 62 7.23 9.41 17.23
N LEU A 63 7.00 8.59 16.19
CA LEU A 63 5.99 8.87 15.16
C LEU A 63 4.59 8.94 15.78
N TYR A 64 4.24 8.03 16.66
CA TYR A 64 2.97 8.03 17.36
C TYR A 64 2.75 9.30 18.19
N LEU A 65 3.76 9.71 18.97
CA LEU A 65 3.72 10.95 19.74
C LEU A 65 3.54 12.18 18.84
N TYR A 66 4.22 12.22 17.70
CA TYR A 66 4.01 13.27 16.71
C TYR A 66 2.57 13.28 16.16
N LEU A 67 1.98 12.11 15.83
CA LEU A 67 0.61 12.03 15.35
C LEU A 67 -0.39 12.52 16.41
N ILE A 68 -0.18 12.17 17.69
CA ILE A 68 -1.00 12.69 18.80
C ILE A 68 -0.84 14.20 18.92
N PHE A 69 0.39 14.75 18.86
CA PHE A 69 0.63 16.19 18.83
C PHE A 69 -0.11 16.87 17.67
N ASN A 70 -0.03 16.30 16.44
CA ASN A 70 -0.72 16.81 15.27
C ASN A 70 -2.24 16.87 15.47
N SER A 71 -2.83 15.96 16.26
CA SER A 71 -4.25 15.98 16.58
C SER A 71 -4.67 17.22 17.39
N PHE A 72 -3.83 17.66 18.33
CA PHE A 72 -4.16 18.82 19.18
C PHE A 72 -4.13 20.16 18.43
N ILE A 73 -3.36 20.23 17.35
CA ILE A 73 -3.22 21.44 16.52
C ILE A 73 -4.06 21.40 15.26
N SER A 74 -4.88 20.37 15.05
CA SER A 74 -5.70 20.18 13.87
C SER A 74 -6.95 21.06 13.88
N ILE A 75 -7.56 21.29 12.71
CA ILE A 75 -8.79 22.06 12.56
C ILE A 75 -9.96 21.36 13.26
N ASP A 76 -10.10 20.05 13.09
CA ASP A 76 -10.99 19.20 13.86
C ASP A 76 -10.15 18.21 14.70
N PRO A 77 -9.85 18.58 15.98
CA PRO A 77 -9.04 17.75 16.86
C PRO A 77 -9.62 16.36 17.11
N MET A 78 -10.94 16.24 17.20
CA MET A 78 -11.59 14.96 17.52
C MET A 78 -11.46 13.97 16.37
N MET A 79 -11.63 14.41 15.13
CA MET A 79 -11.46 13.59 13.95
C MET A 79 -10.02 13.09 13.81
N SER A 80 -9.03 13.97 14.00
CA SER A 80 -7.61 13.61 13.99
C SER A 80 -7.26 12.66 15.13
N PHE A 81 -7.73 12.96 16.36
CA PHE A 81 -7.40 12.19 17.55
C PHE A 81 -7.86 10.74 17.45
N LEU A 82 -9.10 10.50 17.04
CA LEU A 82 -9.63 9.14 16.87
C LEU A 82 -8.78 8.32 15.88
N ARG A 83 -8.34 8.95 14.81
CA ARG A 83 -7.47 8.30 13.81
C ARG A 83 -6.06 8.05 14.33
N ASN A 84 -5.44 9.06 14.91
CA ASN A 84 -4.07 9.02 15.38
C ASN A 84 -3.91 8.14 16.63
N PHE A 85 -4.87 8.17 17.55
CA PHE A 85 -4.88 7.28 18.71
C PHE A 85 -4.93 5.81 18.29
N GLY A 86 -5.75 5.49 17.29
CA GLY A 86 -5.83 4.14 16.73
C GLY A 86 -4.54 3.63 16.07
N PHE A 87 -3.56 4.50 15.78
CA PHE A 87 -2.30 4.11 15.16
C PHE A 87 -1.46 3.15 16.05
N ILE A 88 -1.63 3.20 17.37
CA ILE A 88 -0.90 2.33 18.32
C ILE A 88 -1.10 0.84 18.00
N ARG A 89 -2.26 0.43 17.47
CA ARG A 89 -2.52 -0.95 17.07
C ARG A 89 -1.53 -1.45 16.02
N LEU A 90 -1.10 -0.59 15.10
CA LEU A 90 -0.15 -0.97 14.04
C LEU A 90 1.25 -1.25 14.61
N ILE A 91 1.63 -0.57 15.69
CA ILE A 91 2.87 -0.83 16.42
C ILE A 91 2.78 -2.19 17.12
N ILE A 92 1.65 -2.48 17.76
CA ILE A 92 1.40 -3.76 18.44
C ILE A 92 1.38 -4.89 17.41
N PHE A 93 0.72 -4.68 16.27
CA PHE A 93 0.70 -5.62 15.15
C PHE A 93 2.11 -5.92 14.62
N PHE A 94 2.95 -4.87 14.45
CA PHE A 94 4.34 -5.03 14.07
C PHE A 94 5.11 -5.90 15.08
N VAL A 95 4.94 -5.66 16.37
CA VAL A 95 5.56 -6.47 17.44
C VAL A 95 5.09 -7.91 17.36
N GLY A 96 3.79 -8.12 17.19
CA GLY A 96 3.19 -9.45 17.13
C GLY A 96 3.68 -10.29 15.95
N ILE A 97 3.78 -9.69 14.75
CA ILE A 97 4.35 -10.39 13.58
C ILE A 97 5.83 -10.72 13.80
N ASN A 98 6.62 -9.79 14.35
CA ASN A 98 8.02 -10.05 14.67
C ASN A 98 8.18 -11.19 15.68
N TYR A 99 7.34 -11.22 16.73
CA TYR A 99 7.32 -12.33 17.71
C TYR A 99 6.96 -13.65 17.04
N PHE A 100 5.91 -13.66 16.22
CA PHE A 100 5.46 -14.87 15.53
C PHE A 100 6.56 -15.45 14.64
N PHE A 101 7.25 -14.64 13.83
CA PHE A 101 8.35 -15.10 12.98
C PHE A 101 9.58 -15.54 13.77
N TYR A 102 9.87 -14.89 14.90
CA TYR A 102 10.93 -15.31 15.81
C TYR A 102 10.67 -16.72 16.35
N LYS A 103 9.41 -17.00 16.73
CA LYS A 103 9.03 -18.27 17.32
C LYS A 103 8.94 -19.41 16.29
N TYR A 104 8.42 -19.13 15.10
CA TYR A 104 8.10 -20.15 14.07
C TYR A 104 9.13 -20.29 12.96
N LYS A 105 10.23 -19.58 12.96
CA LYS A 105 11.31 -19.66 11.97
C LYS A 105 10.78 -20.03 10.56
N TYR A 106 10.15 -19.06 9.89
CA TYR A 106 9.54 -19.16 8.54
C TYR A 106 8.15 -19.81 8.50
N PRO A 107 7.10 -19.03 8.61
CA PRO A 107 5.72 -19.49 8.50
C PRO A 107 5.34 -19.79 7.04
N ASN A 108 5.99 -20.78 6.43
CA ASN A 108 5.78 -21.16 5.02
C ASN A 108 4.31 -21.44 4.72
N LYS A 109 3.57 -22.02 5.66
CA LYS A 109 2.15 -22.34 5.51
C LYS A 109 1.30 -21.08 5.30
N ILE A 110 1.64 -19.97 5.98
CA ILE A 110 0.92 -18.70 5.82
C ILE A 110 1.10 -18.18 4.40
N PHE A 111 2.35 -18.10 3.92
CA PHE A 111 2.61 -17.57 2.58
C PHE A 111 2.02 -18.45 1.47
N THR A 112 2.05 -19.78 1.64
CA THR A 112 1.39 -20.69 0.70
C THR A 112 -0.12 -20.46 0.70
N PHE A 113 -0.75 -20.29 1.88
CA PHE A 113 -2.17 -20.04 1.98
C PHE A 113 -2.56 -18.66 1.41
N TRP A 114 -1.76 -17.63 1.67
CA TRP A 114 -1.94 -16.30 1.06
C TRP A 114 -1.84 -16.37 -0.47
N SER A 115 -0.83 -17.08 -0.99
CA SER A 115 -0.69 -17.27 -2.44
C SER A 115 -1.91 -17.95 -3.04
N PHE A 116 -2.53 -18.91 -2.33
CA PHE A 116 -3.75 -19.58 -2.76
C PHE A 116 -4.94 -18.61 -2.77
N ILE A 117 -5.15 -17.81 -1.71
CA ILE A 117 -6.24 -16.80 -1.70
C ILE A 117 -6.07 -15.82 -2.87
N ILE A 118 -4.85 -15.30 -3.07
CA ILE A 118 -4.59 -14.35 -4.16
C ILE A 118 -4.80 -15.02 -5.53
N LEU A 119 -4.46 -16.30 -5.68
CA LEU A 119 -4.74 -17.04 -6.91
C LEU A 119 -6.25 -17.06 -7.23
N LEU A 120 -7.10 -17.31 -6.23
CA LEU A 120 -8.55 -17.27 -6.43
C LEU A 120 -9.04 -15.91 -6.92
N ILE A 121 -8.48 -14.83 -6.36
CA ILE A 121 -8.81 -13.45 -6.80
C ILE A 121 -8.29 -13.20 -8.22
N VAL A 122 -7.10 -13.66 -8.56
CA VAL A 122 -6.55 -13.54 -9.92
C VAL A 122 -7.42 -14.29 -10.93
N ILE A 123 -7.89 -15.48 -10.61
CA ILE A 123 -8.81 -16.24 -11.46
C ILE A 123 -10.12 -15.47 -11.64
N ASP A 124 -10.68 -14.91 -10.56
CA ASP A 124 -11.91 -14.12 -10.62
C ASP A 124 -11.76 -12.84 -11.47
N ILE A 125 -10.62 -12.14 -11.38
CA ILE A 125 -10.28 -11.01 -12.26
C ILE A 125 -10.33 -11.44 -13.74
N PHE A 126 -9.74 -12.57 -14.10
CA PHE A 126 -9.77 -13.05 -15.49
C PHE A 126 -11.18 -13.49 -15.92
N ILE A 127 -11.98 -14.06 -15.01
CA ILE A 127 -13.38 -14.39 -15.29
C ILE A 127 -14.17 -13.11 -15.61
N GLU A 128 -14.04 -12.06 -14.79
CA GLU A 128 -14.70 -10.78 -15.03
C GLU A 128 -14.29 -10.15 -16.35
N ILE A 129 -13.01 -10.23 -16.73
CA ILE A 129 -12.51 -9.71 -18.01
C ILE A 129 -13.10 -10.46 -19.21
N ILE A 130 -13.25 -11.78 -19.10
CA ILE A 130 -13.71 -12.64 -20.21
C ILE A 130 -15.23 -12.60 -20.34
N PHE A 131 -15.96 -12.66 -19.22
CA PHE A 131 -17.41 -12.81 -19.19
C PHE A 131 -18.17 -11.50 -18.89
N GLY A 132 -17.46 -10.42 -18.51
CA GLY A 132 -18.06 -9.12 -18.14
C GLY A 132 -18.63 -9.06 -16.74
N SER A 133 -18.61 -10.18 -16.00
CA SER A 133 -19.01 -10.26 -14.59
C SER A 133 -18.13 -11.28 -13.85
N ASN A 134 -17.91 -11.06 -12.56
CA ASN A 134 -17.16 -11.96 -11.71
C ASN A 134 -18.01 -13.18 -11.27
N ILE A 135 -17.43 -14.07 -10.47
CA ILE A 135 -18.11 -15.30 -9.97
C ILE A 135 -19.38 -14.98 -9.15
N LEU A 136 -19.43 -13.83 -8.49
CA LEU A 136 -20.59 -13.38 -7.70
C LEU A 136 -21.64 -12.61 -8.52
N GLY A 137 -21.40 -12.41 -9.82
CA GLY A 137 -22.29 -11.64 -10.71
C GLY A 137 -22.05 -10.13 -10.67
N TYR A 138 -21.04 -9.64 -9.95
CA TYR A 138 -20.63 -8.24 -10.03
C TYR A 138 -19.88 -8.00 -11.33
N GLY A 139 -20.12 -6.86 -11.96
CA GLY A 139 -19.40 -6.46 -13.16
C GLY A 139 -19.26 -4.94 -13.19
N SER A 140 -18.12 -4.45 -13.58
CA SER A 140 -17.88 -3.04 -13.74
C SER A 140 -18.38 -2.56 -15.09
N ASN A 141 -19.29 -1.59 -15.12
CA ASN A 141 -19.66 -0.85 -16.33
C ASN A 141 -18.58 0.12 -16.77
N GLU A 142 -17.56 0.32 -15.95
CA GLU A 142 -16.40 1.18 -16.22
C GLU A 142 -15.24 0.35 -16.80
N ALA A 143 -14.28 1.03 -17.40
CA ALA A 143 -13.07 0.41 -17.95
C ALA A 143 -12.10 -0.07 -16.85
N ARG A 144 -12.59 -0.73 -15.78
CA ARG A 144 -11.81 -1.27 -14.65
C ARG A 144 -12.52 -2.49 -14.07
N VAL A 145 -11.73 -3.40 -13.54
CA VAL A 145 -12.21 -4.64 -12.90
C VAL A 145 -12.28 -4.43 -11.39
N ALA A 146 -13.36 -4.86 -10.77
CA ALA A 146 -13.59 -4.77 -9.34
C ALA A 146 -13.42 -6.12 -8.61
N SER A 147 -13.63 -7.25 -9.32
CA SER A 147 -13.61 -8.60 -8.75
C SER A 147 -14.51 -8.68 -7.51
N PHE A 148 -14.06 -9.23 -6.40
CA PHE A 148 -14.82 -9.36 -5.16
C PHE A 148 -15.06 -8.04 -4.39
N PHE A 149 -14.58 -6.89 -4.88
CA PHE A 149 -14.70 -5.59 -4.19
C PHE A 149 -15.95 -4.79 -4.62
N ASP A 150 -16.87 -5.43 -5.34
CA ASP A 150 -18.12 -4.84 -5.83
C ASP A 150 -17.85 -3.58 -6.68
N ASP A 151 -18.32 -2.42 -6.26
CA ASP A 151 -18.11 -1.14 -6.95
C ASP A 151 -16.78 -0.43 -6.54
N GLU A 152 -16.03 -0.96 -5.57
CA GLU A 152 -14.74 -0.42 -5.20
C GLU A 152 -13.60 -0.91 -6.12
N LEU A 153 -13.05 0.00 -6.90
CA LEU A 153 -12.00 -0.29 -7.91
C LEU A 153 -10.60 -0.30 -7.28
N ILE A 154 -10.36 -1.19 -6.30
CA ILE A 154 -9.12 -1.29 -5.50
C ILE A 154 -8.41 -2.64 -5.62
N VAL A 155 -8.95 -3.57 -6.40
CA VAL A 155 -8.44 -4.95 -6.50
C VAL A 155 -6.99 -5.02 -6.94
N GLY A 156 -6.56 -4.16 -7.87
CA GLY A 156 -5.17 -4.11 -8.32
C GLY A 156 -4.21 -3.71 -7.21
N GLY A 157 -4.61 -2.77 -6.34
CA GLY A 157 -3.85 -2.37 -5.15
C GLY A 157 -3.77 -3.48 -4.11
N PHE A 158 -4.86 -4.22 -3.93
CA PHE A 158 -4.89 -5.38 -3.06
C PHE A 158 -3.94 -6.48 -3.54
N VAL A 159 -4.05 -6.91 -4.80
CA VAL A 159 -3.18 -7.93 -5.37
C VAL A 159 -1.72 -7.48 -5.30
N LEU A 160 -1.41 -6.21 -5.62
CA LEU A 160 -0.07 -5.65 -5.54
C LEU A 160 0.54 -5.78 -4.14
N SER A 161 -0.24 -5.57 -3.08
CA SER A 161 0.24 -5.60 -1.69
C SER A 161 0.75 -6.97 -1.25
N PHE A 162 0.24 -8.05 -1.85
CA PHE A 162 0.67 -9.43 -1.58
C PHE A 162 1.57 -10.01 -2.69
N PHE A 163 1.56 -9.41 -3.88
CA PHE A 163 2.33 -9.90 -5.03
C PHE A 163 3.81 -10.03 -4.73
N PHE A 164 4.43 -8.95 -4.23
CA PHE A 164 5.87 -8.97 -3.96
C PHE A 164 6.26 -9.84 -2.77
N ILE A 165 5.40 -10.01 -1.77
CA ILE A 165 5.60 -10.99 -0.70
C ILE A 165 5.65 -12.41 -1.31
N THR A 166 4.71 -12.71 -2.20
CA THR A 166 4.61 -14.01 -2.89
C THR A 166 5.84 -14.26 -3.77
N VAL A 167 6.23 -13.28 -4.59
CA VAL A 167 7.47 -13.36 -5.41
C VAL A 167 8.68 -13.62 -4.53
N GLY A 168 8.85 -12.83 -3.46
CA GLY A 168 9.97 -12.99 -2.52
C GLY A 168 9.99 -14.36 -1.84
N PHE A 169 8.83 -14.86 -1.44
CA PHE A 169 8.69 -16.19 -0.82
C PHE A 169 9.15 -17.31 -1.78
N TYR A 170 8.73 -17.29 -3.03
CA TYR A 170 9.14 -18.29 -4.00
C TYR A 170 10.62 -18.14 -4.41
N LEU A 171 11.15 -16.93 -4.51
CA LEU A 171 12.56 -16.70 -4.75
C LEU A 171 13.45 -17.24 -3.62
N ASN A 172 13.06 -17.09 -2.36
CA ASN A 172 13.78 -17.68 -1.23
C ASN A 172 13.84 -19.21 -1.30
N LYS A 173 12.84 -19.85 -1.91
CA LYS A 173 12.76 -21.30 -2.03
C LYS A 173 13.22 -21.85 -3.38
N HIS A 174 13.58 -20.99 -4.32
CA HIS A 174 13.87 -21.37 -5.70
C HIS A 174 14.83 -22.56 -5.84
N ASN A 175 15.86 -22.63 -5.00
CA ASN A 175 16.85 -23.70 -5.04
C ASN A 175 16.33 -25.05 -4.51
N HIS A 176 15.20 -25.09 -3.82
CA HIS A 176 14.59 -26.29 -3.28
C HIS A 176 13.56 -26.93 -4.21
N PHE A 177 13.22 -26.27 -5.33
CA PHE A 177 12.25 -26.75 -6.29
C PHE A 177 12.92 -27.49 -7.44
N ASP A 178 12.28 -28.54 -7.93
CA ASP A 178 12.61 -29.16 -9.22
C ASP A 178 12.24 -28.24 -10.40
N ASN A 179 12.73 -28.57 -11.59
CA ASN A 179 12.56 -27.69 -12.75
C ASN A 179 11.10 -27.55 -13.17
N PHE A 180 10.28 -28.60 -13.03
CA PHE A 180 8.86 -28.54 -13.36
C PHE A 180 8.11 -27.60 -12.42
N THR A 181 8.33 -27.71 -11.11
CA THR A 181 7.76 -26.81 -10.10
C THR A 181 8.19 -25.34 -10.34
N LYS A 182 9.43 -25.10 -10.73
CA LYS A 182 9.90 -23.74 -11.08
C LYS A 182 9.12 -23.13 -12.25
N VAL A 183 8.83 -23.92 -13.28
CA VAL A 183 8.04 -23.45 -14.44
C VAL A 183 6.61 -23.12 -14.03
N ILE A 184 5.98 -23.97 -13.22
CA ILE A 184 4.62 -23.72 -12.70
C ILE A 184 4.59 -22.43 -11.87
N ILE A 185 5.54 -22.25 -10.96
CA ILE A 185 5.63 -21.05 -10.12
C ILE A 185 5.85 -19.80 -10.98
N LEU A 186 6.73 -19.87 -11.98
CA LEU A 186 6.96 -18.74 -12.88
C LEU A 186 5.69 -18.36 -13.65
N PHE A 187 4.98 -19.35 -14.19
CA PHE A 187 3.70 -19.12 -14.85
C PHE A 187 2.68 -18.45 -13.92
N PHE A 188 2.57 -18.94 -12.69
CA PHE A 188 1.71 -18.36 -11.65
C PHE A 188 2.07 -16.91 -11.31
N LEU A 189 3.37 -16.59 -11.17
CA LEU A 189 3.81 -15.21 -10.90
C LEU A 189 3.55 -14.29 -12.10
N ILE A 190 3.67 -14.80 -13.33
CA ILE A 190 3.29 -14.05 -14.54
C ILE A 190 1.80 -13.76 -14.55
N LEU A 191 0.95 -14.74 -14.22
CA LEU A 191 -0.50 -14.53 -14.13
C LEU A 191 -0.85 -13.45 -13.07
N PHE A 192 -0.19 -13.48 -11.92
CA PHE A 192 -0.38 -12.44 -10.89
C PHE A 192 -0.02 -11.05 -11.42
N PHE A 193 1.13 -10.93 -12.05
CA PHE A 193 1.56 -9.66 -12.62
C PHE A 193 0.59 -9.16 -13.70
N MET A 194 0.18 -10.05 -14.60
CA MET A 194 -0.78 -9.72 -15.65
C MET A 194 -2.12 -9.30 -15.08
N SER A 195 -2.61 -9.96 -14.03
CA SER A 195 -3.87 -9.56 -13.40
C SER A 195 -3.85 -8.10 -12.93
N ILE A 196 -2.73 -7.61 -12.36
CA ILE A 196 -2.59 -6.21 -11.94
C ILE A 196 -2.73 -5.25 -13.13
N ILE A 197 -2.15 -5.59 -14.28
CA ILE A 197 -2.28 -4.78 -15.51
C ILE A 197 -3.72 -4.79 -16.03
N PHE A 198 -4.32 -5.96 -16.07
CA PHE A 198 -5.65 -6.15 -16.61
C PHE A 198 -6.78 -5.59 -15.74
N THR A 199 -6.54 -5.29 -14.46
CA THR A 199 -7.52 -4.53 -13.66
C THR A 199 -7.79 -3.12 -14.19
N GLY A 200 -6.92 -2.59 -15.09
CA GLY A 200 -7.01 -1.23 -15.60
C GLY A 200 -6.56 -0.15 -14.59
N GLU A 201 -6.00 -0.55 -13.44
CA GLU A 201 -5.47 0.36 -12.43
C GLU A 201 -4.04 0.82 -12.78
N ARG A 202 -3.92 1.89 -13.57
CA ARG A 202 -2.64 2.43 -14.08
C ARG A 202 -1.59 2.63 -13.00
N SER A 203 -1.98 3.22 -11.89
CA SER A 203 -1.07 3.51 -10.77
C SER A 203 -0.43 2.24 -10.21
N ASN A 204 -1.23 1.20 -9.98
CA ASN A 204 -0.76 -0.05 -9.42
C ASN A 204 0.04 -0.87 -10.44
N SER A 205 -0.29 -0.78 -11.73
CA SER A 205 0.51 -1.38 -12.81
C SER A 205 1.92 -0.78 -12.89
N ILE A 206 2.04 0.56 -12.82
CA ILE A 206 3.35 1.24 -12.80
C ILE A 206 4.15 0.85 -11.56
N LYS A 207 3.50 0.82 -10.38
CA LYS A 207 4.13 0.36 -9.13
C LYS A 207 4.62 -1.09 -9.24
N ALA A 208 3.83 -1.98 -9.86
CA ALA A 208 4.23 -3.37 -10.09
C ALA A 208 5.48 -3.46 -10.98
N ILE A 209 5.56 -2.67 -12.06
CA ILE A 209 6.73 -2.63 -12.95
C ILE A 209 7.97 -2.13 -12.19
N ILE A 210 7.87 -1.02 -11.45
CA ILE A 210 8.97 -0.48 -10.65
C ILE A 210 9.48 -1.52 -9.65
N GLY A 211 8.58 -2.15 -8.90
CA GLY A 211 8.95 -3.15 -7.91
C GLY A 211 9.57 -4.41 -8.55
N LEU A 212 9.09 -4.84 -9.73
CA LEU A 212 9.72 -5.94 -10.47
C LEU A 212 11.15 -5.62 -10.90
N VAL A 213 11.41 -4.41 -11.39
CA VAL A 213 12.77 -3.97 -11.73
C VAL A 213 13.69 -4.06 -10.52
N ILE A 214 13.22 -3.58 -9.34
CA ILE A 214 14.00 -3.63 -8.11
C ILE A 214 14.30 -5.08 -7.68
N ILE A 215 13.30 -5.98 -7.70
CA ILE A 215 13.49 -7.36 -7.25
C ILE A 215 14.36 -8.17 -8.22
N ILE A 216 14.23 -7.94 -9.55
CA ILE A 216 15.08 -8.57 -10.58
C ILE A 216 16.53 -8.11 -10.41
N TYR A 217 16.75 -6.81 -10.24
CA TYR A 217 18.08 -6.27 -9.94
C TYR A 217 18.68 -6.86 -8.66
N SER A 218 17.88 -6.98 -7.60
CA SER A 218 18.32 -7.52 -6.31
C SER A 218 18.68 -9.00 -6.39
N TYR A 219 17.99 -9.77 -7.24
CA TYR A 219 18.23 -11.21 -7.41
C TYR A 219 19.41 -11.52 -8.34
N PHE A 220 19.46 -10.90 -9.51
CA PHE A 220 20.46 -11.20 -10.55
C PHE A 220 21.67 -10.25 -10.53
N ARG A 221 21.58 -9.10 -9.81
CA ARG A 221 22.46 -7.93 -9.95
C ARG A 221 22.43 -7.38 -11.39
N LEU A 222 23.26 -6.39 -11.70
CA LEU A 222 23.39 -5.88 -13.07
C LEU A 222 24.25 -6.85 -13.88
N ASN A 223 23.59 -7.74 -14.61
CA ASN A 223 24.22 -8.61 -15.57
C ASN A 223 23.33 -8.73 -16.82
N PHE A 224 23.86 -9.40 -17.87
CA PHE A 224 23.14 -9.57 -19.13
C PHE A 224 21.77 -10.26 -18.93
N LYS A 225 21.65 -11.21 -17.98
CA LYS A 225 20.39 -11.91 -17.70
C LYS A 225 19.33 -10.99 -17.14
N SER A 226 19.68 -10.12 -16.16
CA SER A 226 18.73 -9.17 -15.58
C SER A 226 18.24 -8.16 -16.61
N LEU A 227 19.15 -7.66 -17.45
CA LEU A 227 18.82 -6.73 -18.53
C LEU A 227 17.88 -7.39 -19.56
N SER A 228 18.19 -8.62 -19.99
CA SER A 228 17.35 -9.37 -20.94
C SER A 228 15.94 -9.60 -20.38
N ILE A 229 15.79 -9.96 -19.11
CA ILE A 229 14.47 -10.15 -18.47
C ILE A 229 13.68 -8.84 -18.47
N ILE A 230 14.30 -7.72 -18.09
CA ILE A 230 13.64 -6.41 -18.07
C ILE A 230 13.19 -6.02 -19.49
N VAL A 231 14.05 -6.24 -20.50
CA VAL A 231 13.73 -5.97 -21.91
C VAL A 231 12.56 -6.84 -22.38
N ILE A 232 12.56 -8.13 -22.06
CA ILE A 232 11.46 -9.05 -22.40
C ILE A 232 10.15 -8.60 -21.76
N ILE A 233 10.16 -8.23 -20.47
CA ILE A 233 8.96 -7.70 -19.77
C ILE A 233 8.45 -6.44 -20.48
N PHE A 234 9.35 -5.51 -20.84
CA PHE A 234 8.98 -4.28 -21.55
C PHE A 234 8.31 -4.59 -22.90
N PHE A 235 8.91 -5.44 -23.72
CA PHE A 235 8.35 -5.85 -25.01
C PHE A 235 7.01 -6.58 -24.86
N THR A 236 6.87 -7.46 -23.86
CA THR A 236 5.62 -8.18 -23.60
C THR A 236 4.51 -7.20 -23.23
N ILE A 237 4.79 -6.23 -22.34
CA ILE A 237 3.81 -5.19 -21.96
C ILE A 237 3.43 -4.35 -23.17
N THR A 238 4.40 -3.91 -23.97
CA THR A 238 4.16 -3.12 -25.18
C THR A 238 3.33 -3.89 -26.20
N PHE A 239 3.60 -5.19 -26.38
CA PHE A 239 2.84 -6.07 -27.26
C PHE A 239 1.39 -6.18 -26.79
N ILE A 240 1.14 -6.40 -25.48
CA ILE A 240 -0.21 -6.47 -24.91
C ILE A 240 -0.96 -5.15 -25.10
N ILE A 241 -0.32 -4.03 -24.81
CA ILE A 241 -0.93 -2.69 -24.97
C ILE A 241 -1.33 -2.45 -26.42
N ASN A 242 -0.49 -2.82 -27.39
CA ASN A 242 -0.79 -2.57 -28.79
C ASN A 242 -1.90 -3.49 -29.37
N ASN A 243 -2.02 -4.72 -28.86
CA ASN A 243 -2.96 -5.70 -29.36
C ASN A 243 -4.30 -5.73 -28.61
N ASN A 244 -4.44 -4.99 -27.51
CA ASN A 244 -5.68 -4.91 -26.73
C ASN A 244 -6.19 -3.47 -26.70
N ASN A 245 -7.28 -3.19 -27.41
CA ASN A 245 -7.86 -1.85 -27.50
C ASN A 245 -8.28 -1.29 -26.15
N TYR A 246 -8.79 -2.11 -25.23
CA TYR A 246 -9.14 -1.72 -23.89
C TYR A 246 -7.92 -1.20 -23.12
N ILE A 247 -6.85 -1.98 -23.09
CA ILE A 247 -5.59 -1.63 -22.43
C ILE A 247 -4.93 -0.42 -23.11
N LYS A 248 -4.91 -0.37 -24.44
CA LYS A 248 -4.38 0.75 -25.20
C LYS A 248 -5.08 2.06 -24.85
N ASN A 249 -6.42 2.06 -24.85
CA ASN A 249 -7.18 3.25 -24.48
C ASN A 249 -6.91 3.67 -23.03
N ARG A 250 -6.78 2.72 -22.13
CA ARG A 250 -6.55 2.97 -20.71
C ARG A 250 -5.14 3.48 -20.43
N PHE A 251 -4.11 2.84 -20.98
CA PHE A 251 -2.70 3.11 -20.66
C PHE A 251 -2.00 4.11 -21.61
N VAL A 252 -2.48 4.26 -22.84
CA VAL A 252 -1.84 5.18 -23.81
C VAL A 252 -2.72 6.41 -24.03
N THR A 253 -3.90 6.23 -24.59
CA THR A 253 -4.77 7.36 -24.99
C THR A 253 -5.11 8.23 -23.78
N SER A 254 -5.55 7.64 -22.66
CA SER A 254 -5.90 8.38 -21.46
C SER A 254 -4.70 9.05 -20.78
N ILE A 255 -3.49 8.43 -20.80
CA ILE A 255 -2.29 9.04 -20.23
C ILE A 255 -1.84 10.24 -21.07
N ILE A 256 -1.83 10.10 -22.41
CA ILE A 256 -1.46 11.21 -23.32
C ILE A 256 -2.43 12.38 -23.14
N HIS A 257 -3.74 12.11 -23.11
CA HIS A 257 -4.74 13.15 -22.89
C HIS A 257 -4.56 13.81 -21.51
N SER A 258 -4.40 13.01 -20.45
CA SER A 258 -4.16 13.52 -19.10
C SER A 258 -2.87 14.33 -19.00
N GLY A 259 -1.79 13.92 -19.68
CA GLY A 259 -0.52 14.65 -19.69
C GLY A 259 -0.63 16.00 -20.36
N LYS A 260 -1.34 16.10 -21.50
CA LYS A 260 -1.57 17.37 -22.21
C LYS A 260 -2.37 18.39 -21.38
N THR A 261 -3.33 17.91 -20.59
CA THR A 261 -4.21 18.78 -19.79
C THR A 261 -3.71 18.99 -18.36
N PHE A 262 -2.68 18.25 -17.91
CA PHE A 262 -2.21 18.31 -16.52
C PHE A 262 -1.64 19.68 -16.17
N SER A 263 -0.70 20.19 -16.96
CA SER A 263 -0.03 21.46 -16.70
C SER A 263 -1.03 22.62 -16.67
N SER A 264 -1.90 22.72 -17.68
CA SER A 264 -2.93 23.77 -17.73
C SER A 264 -3.92 23.66 -16.56
N SER A 265 -4.36 22.45 -16.23
CA SER A 265 -5.28 22.23 -15.11
C SER A 265 -4.65 22.52 -13.74
N PHE A 266 -3.34 22.33 -13.62
CA PHE A 266 -2.61 22.63 -12.37
C PHE A 266 -2.36 24.13 -12.20
N HIS A 267 -1.93 24.84 -13.27
CA HIS A 267 -1.53 26.25 -13.18
C HIS A 267 -2.68 27.25 -13.25
N HIS A 268 -3.71 26.97 -14.05
CA HIS A 268 -4.75 27.98 -14.33
C HIS A 268 -6.08 27.71 -13.60
N GLY A 269 -6.19 26.61 -12.84
CA GLY A 269 -7.49 26.15 -12.34
C GLY A 269 -8.42 25.87 -13.53
N VAL A 270 -9.08 24.74 -13.58
CA VAL A 270 -10.09 24.53 -14.62
C VAL A 270 -11.39 25.09 -14.12
N PRO A 271 -12.12 25.90 -14.90
CA PRO A 271 -13.46 26.31 -14.55
C PRO A 271 -14.30 25.12 -14.11
N HIS A 272 -15.10 25.30 -13.07
CA HIS A 272 -15.95 24.23 -12.50
C HIS A 272 -16.77 23.52 -13.58
N ASP A 273 -17.10 24.23 -14.64
CA ASP A 273 -17.95 23.79 -15.73
C ASP A 273 -17.21 23.14 -16.91
N ASN A 274 -15.87 22.99 -16.81
CA ASN A 274 -15.13 22.31 -17.87
C ASN A 274 -14.84 20.85 -17.49
N PRO A 275 -15.64 19.88 -17.99
CA PRO A 275 -15.43 18.48 -17.73
C PRO A 275 -14.14 17.91 -18.33
N SER A 276 -13.50 18.63 -19.26
CA SER A 276 -12.29 18.18 -19.97
C SER A 276 -10.99 18.36 -19.15
N GLY A 277 -11.03 18.99 -17.97
CA GLY A 277 -9.85 19.19 -17.13
C GLY A 277 -9.36 17.91 -16.45
N ASN A 278 -8.05 17.85 -16.19
CA ASN A 278 -7.47 16.72 -15.47
C ASN A 278 -7.85 16.73 -13.99
N LEU A 279 -8.70 15.79 -13.56
CA LEU A 279 -9.18 15.68 -12.18
C LEU A 279 -8.01 15.56 -11.19
N TYR A 280 -7.00 14.75 -11.50
CA TYR A 280 -5.86 14.56 -10.58
C TYR A 280 -5.03 15.83 -10.42
N ALA A 281 -4.85 16.62 -11.50
CA ALA A 281 -4.18 17.91 -11.40
C ALA A 281 -4.93 18.89 -10.48
N LYS A 282 -6.27 18.90 -10.56
CA LYS A 282 -7.13 19.71 -9.67
C LYS A 282 -6.98 19.26 -8.21
N LEU A 283 -6.99 17.96 -7.97
CA LEU A 283 -6.85 17.39 -6.61
C LEU A 283 -5.47 17.69 -6.02
N TYR A 284 -4.41 17.55 -6.81
CA TYR A 284 -3.04 17.86 -6.37
C TYR A 284 -2.89 19.35 -6.06
N ARG A 285 -3.45 20.23 -6.94
CA ARG A 285 -3.50 21.67 -6.69
C ARG A 285 -4.27 21.97 -5.41
N SER A 286 -5.44 21.37 -5.20
CA SER A 286 -6.21 21.56 -3.98
C SER A 286 -5.40 21.20 -2.72
N GLY A 287 -4.68 20.07 -2.73
CA GLY A 287 -3.77 19.70 -1.63
C GLY A 287 -2.64 20.73 -1.43
N TYR A 288 -2.07 21.25 -2.53
CA TYR A 288 -1.04 22.27 -2.48
C TYR A 288 -1.57 23.62 -1.95
N GLU A 289 -2.78 24.04 -2.33
CA GLU A 289 -3.40 25.27 -1.83
C GLU A 289 -3.70 25.17 -0.32
N VAL A 290 -4.19 24.02 0.18
CA VAL A 290 -4.31 23.79 1.60
C VAL A 290 -2.96 23.90 2.30
N PHE A 291 -1.90 23.30 1.73
CA PHE A 291 -0.54 23.44 2.26
C PHE A 291 -0.08 24.89 2.32
N LYS A 292 -0.32 25.72 1.31
CA LYS A 292 0.07 27.14 1.31
C LYS A 292 -0.58 27.94 2.45
N ASN A 293 -1.82 27.58 2.80
CA ASN A 293 -2.54 28.22 3.89
C ASN A 293 -2.11 27.71 5.27
N TYR A 294 -1.60 26.47 5.36
CA TYR A 294 -1.16 25.83 6.60
C TYR A 294 0.25 25.21 6.45
N PRO A 295 1.30 26.04 6.20
CA PRO A 295 2.57 25.55 5.68
C PRO A 295 3.41 24.74 6.69
N TYR A 296 3.29 25.00 7.99
CA TYR A 296 4.19 24.42 8.97
C TYR A 296 3.73 23.04 9.44
N PHE A 297 2.51 22.90 9.93
CA PHE A 297 1.99 21.67 10.54
C PHE A 297 0.76 21.11 9.83
N GLY A 298 0.27 21.78 8.77
CA GLY A 298 -0.92 21.39 8.04
C GLY A 298 -2.21 21.57 8.82
N VAL A 299 -3.30 21.04 8.27
CA VAL A 299 -4.64 21.11 8.87
C VAL A 299 -4.92 20.01 9.89
N GLY A 300 -4.00 19.07 10.05
CA GLY A 300 -4.17 17.87 10.88
C GLY A 300 -4.52 16.62 10.07
N ASN A 301 -4.09 15.46 10.57
CA ASN A 301 -4.35 14.17 9.92
C ASN A 301 -5.85 13.96 9.70
N LYS A 302 -6.25 13.58 8.48
CA LYS A 302 -7.65 13.40 8.05
C LYS A 302 -8.50 14.68 8.00
N ASN A 303 -7.90 15.86 8.16
CA ASN A 303 -8.60 17.14 8.12
C ASN A 303 -8.58 17.85 6.76
N TYR A 304 -7.86 17.31 5.76
CA TYR A 304 -7.94 17.87 4.41
C TYR A 304 -9.39 18.05 3.95
N ARG A 305 -10.24 17.03 4.14
CA ARG A 305 -11.67 17.08 3.75
C ARG A 305 -12.46 18.14 4.53
N VAL A 306 -12.09 18.40 5.79
CA VAL A 306 -12.75 19.44 6.59
C VAL A 306 -12.47 20.80 5.97
N GLU A 307 -11.19 21.11 5.70
CA GLU A 307 -10.81 22.36 5.07
C GLU A 307 -11.36 22.50 3.64
N ALA A 308 -11.21 21.45 2.82
CA ALA A 308 -11.59 21.49 1.42
C ALA A 308 -13.12 21.52 1.20
N CYS A 309 -13.93 20.99 2.14
CA CYS A 309 -15.38 20.89 1.98
C CYS A 309 -16.18 21.92 2.79
N THR A 310 -15.62 22.49 3.86
CA THR A 310 -16.34 23.43 4.74
C THR A 310 -16.01 24.89 4.47
N ASN A 311 -15.29 25.16 3.38
CA ASN A 311 -14.80 26.49 3.05
C ASN A 311 -15.95 27.55 3.05
N LYS A 312 -15.78 28.60 3.86
CA LYS A 312 -16.76 29.69 4.08
C LYS A 312 -17.22 30.39 2.77
N PHE A 313 -16.46 30.26 1.69
CA PHE A 313 -16.82 30.82 0.40
C PHE A 313 -17.90 30.01 -0.36
N TYR A 314 -18.00 28.70 -0.13
CA TYR A 314 -19.07 27.88 -0.69
C TYR A 314 -20.45 28.22 -0.08
N GLN A 315 -20.48 28.71 1.17
CA GLN A 315 -21.72 29.09 1.89
C GLN A 315 -22.30 30.43 1.44
N ARG A 316 -21.57 31.25 0.68
CA ARG A 316 -22.02 32.59 0.27
C ARG A 316 -22.66 32.69 -1.12
N GLY A 317 -22.84 31.56 -1.82
CA GLY A 317 -23.43 31.56 -3.17
C GLY A 317 -22.65 32.35 -4.23
N ILE A 318 -21.43 32.79 -3.91
CA ILE A 318 -20.56 33.50 -4.81
C ILE A 318 -19.76 32.44 -5.56
N HIS A 319 -20.12 32.18 -6.82
CA HIS A 319 -19.38 31.33 -7.76
C HIS A 319 -18.03 31.92 -8.17
N ILE A 320 -17.34 32.62 -7.30
CA ILE A 320 -16.01 33.11 -7.59
C ILE A 320 -15.06 31.98 -7.21
N MET A 321 -14.42 31.39 -8.20
CA MET A 321 -13.35 30.41 -8.13
C MET A 321 -12.09 30.96 -7.44
N ILE A 322 -12.23 31.55 -6.27
CA ILE A 322 -11.09 32.09 -5.51
C ILE A 322 -10.32 30.96 -4.84
N ASN A 323 -10.93 29.78 -4.68
CA ASN A 323 -10.28 28.67 -4.00
C ASN A 323 -10.20 27.45 -4.89
N ASP A 324 -9.00 27.10 -5.26
CA ASP A 324 -8.62 25.89 -5.96
C ASP A 324 -8.84 24.62 -5.12
N TYR A 325 -9.77 24.67 -4.18
CA TYR A 325 -10.14 23.55 -3.33
C TYR A 325 -11.13 22.64 -4.05
N VAL A 326 -10.86 21.34 -3.96
CA VAL A 326 -11.77 20.30 -4.43
C VAL A 326 -12.25 19.51 -3.22
N CYS A 327 -13.56 19.54 -2.96
CA CYS A 327 -14.16 18.79 -1.86
C CYS A 327 -14.08 17.29 -2.13
N MET A 328 -13.08 16.66 -1.54
CA MET A 328 -12.82 15.23 -1.59
C MET A 328 -12.24 14.75 -0.24
N SER A 329 -12.22 13.45 -0.02
CA SER A 329 -11.68 12.86 1.22
C SER A 329 -10.17 13.04 1.37
N HIS A 330 -9.43 13.23 0.27
CA HIS A 330 -7.97 13.39 0.22
C HIS A 330 -7.53 13.86 -1.18
N PRO A 331 -6.29 14.38 -1.34
CA PRO A 331 -5.81 14.91 -2.63
C PRO A 331 -5.41 13.85 -3.67
N HIS A 332 -5.61 12.55 -3.40
CA HIS A 332 -5.23 11.42 -4.26
C HIS A 332 -3.75 11.32 -4.64
N GLN A 333 -2.86 11.92 -3.83
CA GLN A 333 -1.41 11.78 -3.98
C GLN A 333 -0.74 11.98 -2.62
N ILE A 334 0.13 11.05 -2.24
CA ILE A 334 0.67 10.96 -0.87
C ILE A 334 1.42 12.22 -0.42
N TYR A 335 2.23 12.84 -1.28
CA TYR A 335 2.99 14.03 -0.88
C TYR A 335 2.09 15.24 -0.67
N PHE A 336 1.09 15.44 -1.54
CA PHE A 336 0.11 16.52 -1.35
C PHE A 336 -0.80 16.26 -0.14
N GLU A 337 -1.12 15.00 0.16
CA GLU A 337 -1.83 14.63 1.37
C GLU A 337 -1.00 14.95 2.62
N LEU A 338 0.28 14.52 2.66
CA LEU A 338 1.15 14.80 3.77
C LEU A 338 1.40 16.31 3.96
N LEU A 339 1.66 17.04 2.88
CA LEU A 339 1.85 18.50 2.95
C LEU A 339 0.59 19.22 3.45
N ALA A 340 -0.59 18.85 2.96
CA ALA A 340 -1.83 19.47 3.39
C ALA A 340 -2.17 19.15 4.86
N GLU A 341 -2.02 17.89 5.29
CA GLU A 341 -2.43 17.44 6.61
C GLU A 341 -1.36 17.61 7.70
N HIS A 342 -0.07 17.61 7.33
CA HIS A 342 1.05 17.68 8.29
C HIS A 342 1.99 18.88 8.07
N GLY A 343 1.78 19.69 7.03
CA GLY A 343 2.68 20.78 6.65
C GLY A 343 4.08 20.30 6.29
N ILE A 344 5.02 21.23 6.11
CA ILE A 344 6.39 20.87 5.71
C ILE A 344 7.14 20.12 6.83
N LEU A 345 6.97 20.56 8.08
CA LEU A 345 7.70 19.98 9.22
C LEU A 345 7.25 18.53 9.47
N GLY A 346 5.94 18.29 9.50
CA GLY A 346 5.42 16.94 9.70
C GLY A 346 5.67 16.03 8.51
N THR A 347 5.57 16.55 7.30
CA THR A 347 5.89 15.78 6.09
C THR A 347 7.34 15.31 6.09
N LEU A 348 8.29 16.22 6.35
CA LEU A 348 9.71 15.86 6.43
C LEU A 348 9.98 14.84 7.53
N PHE A 349 9.34 15.01 8.68
CA PHE A 349 9.47 14.05 9.80
C PHE A 349 8.94 12.66 9.44
N ILE A 350 7.71 12.55 8.90
CA ILE A 350 7.11 11.27 8.49
C ILE A 350 7.95 10.59 7.41
N LEU A 351 8.37 11.35 6.39
CA LEU A 351 9.21 10.82 5.32
C LEU A 351 10.58 10.38 5.84
N ALA A 352 11.20 11.12 6.77
CA ALA A 352 12.47 10.72 7.39
C ALA A 352 12.33 9.41 8.16
N VAL A 353 11.26 9.24 8.96
CA VAL A 353 10.98 8.01 9.71
C VAL A 353 10.83 6.82 8.76
N PHE A 354 9.95 6.91 7.77
CA PHE A 354 9.75 5.80 6.85
C PHE A 354 10.97 5.55 5.95
N SER A 355 11.65 6.60 5.47
CA SER A 355 12.89 6.43 4.70
C SER A 355 13.96 5.69 5.50
N PHE A 356 14.17 6.06 6.77
CA PHE A 356 15.12 5.35 7.64
C PHE A 356 14.75 3.88 7.79
N LEU A 357 13.48 3.56 8.08
CA LEU A 357 13.02 2.19 8.27
C LEU A 357 13.14 1.38 6.97
N LEU A 358 12.76 1.94 5.83
CA LEU A 358 12.79 1.27 4.53
C LEU A 358 14.22 1.04 4.04
N LEU A 359 15.09 2.06 4.11
CA LEU A 359 16.48 1.94 3.66
C LEU A 359 17.27 0.95 4.53
N ARG A 360 17.08 1.01 5.86
CA ARG A 360 17.67 0.03 6.77
C ARG A 360 17.14 -1.38 6.46
N GLY A 361 15.83 -1.50 6.29
CA GLY A 361 15.18 -2.77 5.93
C GLY A 361 15.74 -3.34 4.63
N PHE A 362 15.81 -2.54 3.59
CA PHE A 362 16.34 -2.95 2.29
C PHE A 362 17.80 -3.39 2.34
N LYS A 363 18.68 -2.55 2.92
CA LYS A 363 20.10 -2.85 3.04
C LYS A 363 20.34 -4.20 3.72
N VAL A 364 19.73 -4.43 4.87
CA VAL A 364 19.94 -5.67 5.62
C VAL A 364 19.37 -6.89 4.89
N ASN A 365 18.18 -6.77 4.28
CA ASN A 365 17.60 -7.89 3.53
C ASN A 365 18.40 -8.24 2.27
N ILE A 366 19.06 -7.27 1.61
CA ILE A 366 20.02 -7.52 0.53
C ILE A 366 21.24 -8.29 1.06
N GLU A 367 21.83 -7.85 2.18
CA GLU A 367 22.97 -8.54 2.80
C GLU A 367 22.63 -9.98 3.17
N GLU A 368 21.46 -10.23 3.71
CA GLU A 368 20.97 -11.56 4.11
C GLU A 368 20.46 -12.39 2.94
N LYS A 369 20.33 -11.83 1.73
CA LYS A 369 19.66 -12.44 0.57
C LYS A 369 18.24 -12.91 0.90
N ASN A 370 17.53 -12.14 1.74
CA ASN A 370 16.17 -12.42 2.15
C ASN A 370 15.17 -11.79 1.16
N PHE A 371 14.76 -12.56 0.16
CA PHE A 371 13.87 -12.06 -0.90
C PHE A 371 12.45 -11.77 -0.43
N ILE A 372 11.98 -12.36 0.67
CA ILE A 372 10.69 -11.97 1.27
C ILE A 372 10.77 -10.51 1.72
N GLY A 373 11.81 -10.16 2.48
CA GLY A 373 12.02 -8.79 2.93
C GLY A 373 12.25 -7.79 1.78
N ILE A 374 12.96 -8.21 0.72
CA ILE A 374 13.14 -7.40 -0.50
C ILE A 374 11.79 -7.21 -1.22
N GLY A 375 10.97 -8.25 -1.34
CA GLY A 375 9.63 -8.14 -1.91
C GLY A 375 8.74 -7.16 -1.14
N CYS A 376 8.72 -7.26 0.19
CA CYS A 376 8.02 -6.28 1.02
C CYS A 376 8.52 -4.86 0.78
N PHE A 377 9.84 -4.66 0.69
CA PHE A 377 10.42 -3.35 0.37
C PHE A 377 9.94 -2.83 -0.99
N CYS A 378 9.84 -3.68 -2.02
CA CYS A 378 9.34 -3.27 -3.34
C CYS A 378 7.94 -2.67 -3.25
N TYR A 379 7.01 -3.31 -2.54
CA TYR A 379 5.69 -2.74 -2.29
C TYR A 379 5.76 -1.41 -1.54
N LEU A 380 6.45 -1.39 -0.39
CA LEU A 380 6.55 -0.22 0.48
C LEU A 380 7.18 0.99 -0.23
N PHE A 381 8.26 0.77 -0.99
CA PHE A 381 8.92 1.81 -1.76
C PHE A 381 8.01 2.41 -2.83
N THR A 382 7.24 1.56 -3.52
CA THR A 382 6.36 2.02 -4.60
C THR A 382 5.15 2.81 -4.08
N MET A 383 4.81 2.73 -2.79
CA MET A 383 3.79 3.60 -2.18
C MET A 383 4.21 5.08 -2.18
N PHE A 384 5.51 5.36 -2.15
CA PHE A 384 6.08 6.72 -2.20
C PHE A 384 6.49 7.16 -3.61
N THR A 385 5.99 6.50 -4.67
CA THR A 385 6.28 6.94 -6.05
C THR A 385 5.66 8.32 -6.30
N PRO A 386 6.46 9.34 -6.70
CA PRO A 386 5.95 10.68 -6.90
C PRO A 386 5.01 10.76 -8.11
N LEU A 387 4.09 11.71 -8.09
CA LEU A 387 3.13 12.05 -9.16
C LEU A 387 2.14 10.93 -9.55
N ILE A 388 2.26 9.74 -9.02
CA ILE A 388 1.31 8.65 -9.26
C ILE A 388 0.12 8.80 -8.30
N PRO A 389 -1.13 8.77 -8.80
CA PRO A 389 -2.31 8.77 -7.93
C PRO A 389 -2.28 7.63 -6.90
N SER A 390 -2.65 7.96 -5.68
CA SER A 390 -2.72 7.00 -4.56
C SER A 390 -4.01 7.18 -3.77
N GLY A 391 -4.46 6.14 -3.09
CA GLY A 391 -5.43 6.28 -2.01
C GLY A 391 -4.83 7.02 -0.82
N SER A 392 -5.67 7.50 0.10
CA SER A 392 -5.20 8.16 1.31
C SER A 392 -4.35 7.21 2.16
N PHE A 393 -3.14 7.67 2.55
CA PHE A 393 -2.15 6.85 3.23
C PHE A 393 -2.62 6.40 4.61
N PHE A 394 -3.21 7.30 5.38
CA PHE A 394 -3.68 7.01 6.75
C PHE A 394 -5.09 6.39 6.82
N THR A 395 -5.67 5.87 5.73
CA THR A 395 -6.88 5.03 5.86
C THR A 395 -6.54 3.71 6.51
N ASP A 396 -7.50 3.12 7.26
CA ASP A 396 -7.29 1.83 7.93
C ASP A 396 -6.84 0.74 6.95
N TYR A 397 -7.42 0.72 5.76
CA TYR A 397 -7.08 -0.22 4.70
C TYR A 397 -5.62 -0.07 4.22
N ASN A 398 -5.25 1.11 3.73
CA ASN A 398 -3.93 1.34 3.12
C ASN A 398 -2.80 1.25 4.15
N ILE A 399 -2.98 1.85 5.33
CA ILE A 399 -1.95 1.84 6.37
C ILE A 399 -1.74 0.42 6.94
N SER A 400 -2.80 -0.39 7.03
CA SER A 400 -2.68 -1.77 7.47
C SER A 400 -1.94 -2.64 6.45
N LEU A 401 -2.23 -2.52 5.14
CA LEU A 401 -1.46 -3.20 4.08
C LEU A 401 0.02 -2.77 4.09
N PHE A 402 0.27 -1.48 4.33
CA PHE A 402 1.62 -0.97 4.50
C PHE A 402 2.32 -1.61 5.70
N PHE A 403 1.67 -1.66 6.86
CA PHE A 403 2.24 -2.25 8.07
C PHE A 403 2.38 -3.77 8.00
N ILE A 404 1.54 -4.50 7.28
CA ILE A 404 1.74 -5.93 6.99
C ILE A 404 3.10 -6.12 6.31
N ASN A 405 3.34 -5.39 5.22
CA ASN A 405 4.59 -5.48 4.48
C ASN A 405 5.79 -5.03 5.32
N LEU A 406 5.69 -3.92 6.04
CA LEU A 406 6.75 -3.41 6.91
C LEU A 406 7.08 -4.40 8.04
N SER A 407 6.07 -4.99 8.65
CA SER A 407 6.23 -5.99 9.70
C SER A 407 6.92 -7.25 9.19
N ILE A 408 6.52 -7.77 8.03
CA ILE A 408 7.13 -8.95 7.41
C ILE A 408 8.56 -8.66 6.96
N MET A 409 8.84 -7.47 6.41
CA MET A 409 10.19 -7.05 6.02
C MET A 409 11.17 -7.16 7.18
N TYR A 410 10.76 -6.74 8.37
CA TYR A 410 11.57 -6.82 9.59
C TYR A 410 11.57 -8.22 10.19
N ALA A 411 10.40 -8.84 10.28
CA ALA A 411 10.21 -10.13 10.93
C ALA A 411 10.95 -11.28 10.22
N SER A 412 11.03 -11.25 8.89
CA SER A 412 11.68 -12.28 8.08
C SER A 412 13.21 -12.21 8.10
N SER A 413 13.78 -11.09 8.53
CA SER A 413 15.24 -10.87 8.63
C SER A 413 15.77 -11.33 9.97
N LYS A 414 16.92 -12.02 9.96
CA LYS A 414 17.58 -12.44 11.21
C LYS A 414 18.12 -11.25 12.02
N LYS A 415 18.67 -10.24 11.33
CA LYS A 415 19.28 -9.05 11.98
C LYS A 415 18.26 -7.99 12.38
N LEU A 416 17.09 -7.89 11.69
CA LEU A 416 16.10 -6.84 11.92
C LEU A 416 14.99 -7.27 12.88
N ASN A 417 14.71 -8.56 13.00
CA ASN A 417 13.67 -9.04 13.89
C ASN A 417 13.97 -8.58 15.33
N ILE A 418 13.01 -7.89 15.93
CA ILE A 418 13.20 -7.22 17.23
C ILE A 418 13.39 -8.19 18.40
N PHE A 419 13.10 -9.47 18.23
CA PHE A 419 13.28 -10.53 19.25
C PHE A 419 14.62 -11.27 19.10
N ASN A 420 15.30 -11.14 17.97
CA ASN A 420 16.64 -11.69 17.81
C ASN A 420 17.65 -10.83 18.59
N LYS A 421 18.61 -11.53 19.22
CA LYS A 421 19.70 -10.88 19.99
C LYS A 421 20.77 -10.30 19.05
#